data_d717502808e4efc774207aa35888103e
#
_entry.id   d717502808e4efc774207aa35888103e
#
_cell.length_a   1.000
_cell.length_b   1.000
_cell.length_c   1.000
_cell.angle_alpha   90.00
_cell.angle_beta   90.00
_cell.angle_gamma   90.00
#
_symmetry.space_group_name_H-M   'P 1'
#
loop_
_entity.id
_entity.type
_entity.pdbx_description
1 polymer ?
#
loop_
_entity_poly.entity_id
_entity_poly.type
_entity_poly.pdbx_seq_one_letter_code
_entity_poly.pdbx_strand_id
1 'polypeptide(L)'
;MKPRLLIVPHLFATDIRIRGLELARHLTDRFEVYCLQVPSLAHVHARGKWERRSKQVAIGLKAIARPLRLGRGPDGLVYVSYPHLDPALLARIFGSRASVWIARKFNGAVLQRAITRIGATHVLLESSFFAWDPSSQVKLFLDIVDWFPEEKFDRHAVASAGESLRRHARSASAVFAVSSVLAEKLKLLLERDVVSLPNGADVRRLRTANRMQVEVLRQKWGLEGKFVVSSIGKHGKFSQLDFAIAVFQAVRQLVSEAVLLVVGPCDDKVLSTKLPGVIFTGQVSPDDVDAYFHLTDVGLLTQEKSGGTDYAFQIKMVEYSICRKFVLSTPLEVWRRLRWPNVILMEQDVSGWARELAATRYRAWNPEWDRIFEKYDWDAIANSMAAVMSQ
;
A
#
# COMPACT_ATOMS: atom_id res chain seq x y z
N MET A 1 -10.19 -29.04 11.78
CA MET A 1 -10.50 -27.61 12.06
C MET A 1 -9.40 -26.76 11.44
N LYS A 2 -9.71 -25.67 10.72
CA LYS A 2 -8.68 -24.77 10.19
C LYS A 2 -7.93 -24.09 11.34
N PRO A 3 -6.60 -23.86 11.24
CA PRO A 3 -5.87 -23.06 12.22
C PRO A 3 -6.42 -21.62 12.26
N ARG A 4 -6.41 -20.98 13.43
CA ARG A 4 -6.87 -19.60 13.60
C ARG A 4 -5.73 -18.63 13.39
N LEU A 5 -5.86 -17.78 12.36
CA LEU A 5 -4.89 -16.76 11.98
C LEU A 5 -5.39 -15.37 12.36
N LEU A 6 -4.63 -14.66 13.18
CA LEU A 6 -4.82 -13.24 13.42
C LEU A 6 -3.86 -12.43 12.53
N ILE A 7 -4.40 -11.64 11.62
CA ILE A 7 -3.63 -10.67 10.83
C ILE A 7 -3.66 -9.32 11.55
N VAL A 8 -2.47 -8.77 11.78
CA VAL A 8 -2.26 -7.44 12.37
C VAL A 8 -1.68 -6.54 11.29
N PRO A 9 -2.52 -5.87 10.49
CA PRO A 9 -2.06 -5.03 9.40
C PRO A 9 -1.32 -3.80 9.93
N HIS A 10 -0.40 -3.24 9.13
CA HIS A 10 0.33 -2.01 9.50
C HIS A 10 -0.61 -0.80 9.58
N LEU A 11 -1.71 -0.83 8.85
CA LEU A 11 -2.84 0.10 8.95
C LEU A 11 -4.14 -0.63 8.62
N PHE A 12 -5.26 -0.11 9.07
CA PHE A 12 -6.59 -0.58 8.71
C PHE A 12 -7.37 0.56 8.05
N ALA A 13 -7.75 0.36 6.81
CA ALA A 13 -8.59 1.26 6.04
C ALA A 13 -9.48 0.43 5.10
N THR A 14 -10.75 0.80 4.98
CA THR A 14 -11.73 0.15 4.11
C THR A 14 -11.96 0.90 2.81
N ASP A 15 -11.47 2.13 2.74
CA ASP A 15 -11.56 3.04 1.60
C ASP A 15 -10.35 2.95 0.64
N ILE A 16 -9.41 2.07 0.94
CA ILE A 16 -8.25 1.74 0.10
C ILE A 16 -7.95 0.24 0.16
N ARG A 17 -7.33 -0.28 -0.89
CA ARG A 17 -6.82 -1.66 -0.91
C ARG A 17 -5.50 -1.72 -0.16
N ILE A 18 -5.42 -2.56 0.85
CA ILE A 18 -4.21 -2.79 1.65
C ILE A 18 -3.86 -4.26 1.69
N ARG A 19 -2.57 -4.57 1.68
CA ARG A 19 -2.03 -5.92 1.64
C ARG A 19 -2.64 -6.86 2.68
N GLY A 20 -2.67 -6.45 3.95
CA GLY A 20 -3.18 -7.31 5.01
C GLY A 20 -4.65 -7.70 4.86
N LEU A 21 -5.50 -6.82 4.32
CA LEU A 21 -6.89 -7.15 4.04
C LEU A 21 -7.04 -8.03 2.79
N GLU A 22 -6.23 -7.79 1.76
CA GLU A 22 -6.22 -8.66 0.58
C GLU A 22 -5.75 -10.07 0.97
N LEU A 23 -4.64 -10.20 1.70
CA LEU A 23 -4.20 -11.50 2.22
C LEU A 23 -5.27 -12.16 3.09
N ALA A 24 -5.97 -11.39 3.93
CA ALA A 24 -7.03 -11.94 4.78
C ALA A 24 -8.14 -12.60 3.96
N ARG A 25 -8.57 -11.99 2.84
CA ARG A 25 -9.61 -12.53 1.96
C ARG A 25 -9.18 -13.83 1.30
N HIS A 26 -7.92 -13.88 0.83
CA HIS A 26 -7.39 -15.00 0.05
C HIS A 26 -6.78 -16.14 0.91
N LEU A 27 -6.64 -15.96 2.24
CA LEU A 27 -6.18 -17.00 3.16
C LEU A 27 -7.32 -17.79 3.82
N THR A 28 -8.59 -17.44 3.58
CA THR A 28 -9.77 -18.05 4.22
C THR A 28 -9.94 -19.53 3.90
N ASP A 29 -9.40 -20.00 2.77
CA ASP A 29 -9.44 -21.41 2.42
C ASP A 29 -8.53 -22.28 3.32
N ARG A 30 -7.45 -21.71 3.85
CA ARG A 30 -6.45 -22.40 4.67
C ARG A 30 -6.63 -22.14 6.15
N PHE A 31 -7.11 -20.95 6.53
CA PHE A 31 -7.20 -20.48 7.91
C PHE A 31 -8.61 -19.97 8.24
N GLU A 32 -8.96 -20.01 9.53
CA GLU A 32 -10.03 -19.18 10.09
C GLU A 32 -9.42 -17.81 10.39
N VAL A 33 -9.71 -16.81 9.53
CA VAL A 33 -8.99 -15.55 9.50
C VAL A 33 -9.70 -14.48 10.33
N TYR A 34 -8.92 -13.80 11.16
CA TYR A 34 -9.30 -12.64 11.95
C TYR A 34 -8.40 -11.46 11.59
N CYS A 35 -9.00 -10.27 11.41
CA CYS A 35 -8.27 -9.04 11.10
C CYS A 35 -8.36 -8.03 12.24
N LEU A 36 -7.21 -7.58 12.75
CA LEU A 36 -7.17 -6.53 13.75
C LEU A 36 -7.42 -5.16 13.11
N GLN A 37 -8.39 -4.40 13.65
CA GLN A 37 -8.73 -3.05 13.17
C GLN A 37 -7.75 -2.01 13.75
N VAL A 38 -6.52 -1.97 13.24
CA VAL A 38 -5.51 -0.99 13.63
C VAL A 38 -5.93 0.41 13.18
N PRO A 39 -6.16 1.38 14.09
CA PRO A 39 -6.57 2.72 13.69
C PRO A 39 -5.50 3.41 12.85
N SER A 40 -5.90 4.02 11.73
CA SER A 40 -5.01 4.80 10.89
C SER A 40 -5.18 6.29 11.17
N LEU A 41 -4.18 6.91 11.81
CA LEU A 41 -4.12 8.36 11.98
C LEU A 41 -3.42 9.06 10.81
N ALA A 42 -2.73 8.29 9.97
CA ALA A 42 -1.98 8.83 8.83
C ALA A 42 -2.89 9.28 7.67
N HIS A 43 -4.11 8.73 7.58
CA HIS A 43 -5.05 8.95 6.48
C HIS A 43 -6.16 9.96 6.83
N VAL A 44 -5.94 10.80 7.86
CA VAL A 44 -6.93 11.83 8.24
C VAL A 44 -6.90 12.97 7.22
N HIS A 45 -7.95 13.05 6.40
CA HIS A 45 -8.18 14.18 5.51
C HIS A 45 -8.63 15.41 6.29
N ALA A 46 -7.94 16.56 6.11
CA ALA A 46 -8.27 17.82 6.76
C ALA A 46 -7.76 19.00 5.94
N ARG A 47 -8.54 20.08 5.90
CA ARG A 47 -8.23 21.30 5.17
C ARG A 47 -7.12 22.16 5.79
N GLY A 48 -6.56 21.75 6.95
CA GLY A 48 -5.48 22.47 7.62
C GLY A 48 -4.89 21.71 8.80
N LYS A 49 -3.72 22.22 9.31
CA LYS A 49 -2.98 21.57 10.42
C LYS A 49 -3.82 21.45 11.71
N TRP A 50 -4.66 22.43 12.02
CA TRP A 50 -5.51 22.44 13.23
C TRP A 50 -6.65 21.42 13.12
N GLU A 51 -7.36 21.40 11.99
CA GLU A 51 -8.43 20.43 11.73
C GLU A 51 -7.87 19.01 11.73
N ARG A 52 -6.72 18.81 11.10
CA ARG A 52 -6.04 17.51 11.10
C ARG A 52 -5.71 17.03 12.53
N ARG A 53 -5.18 17.94 13.37
CA ARG A 53 -4.88 17.64 14.77
C ARG A 53 -6.13 17.31 15.59
N SER A 54 -7.18 18.10 15.48
CA SER A 54 -8.42 17.86 16.22
C SER A 54 -9.06 16.53 15.81
N LYS A 55 -9.09 16.21 14.52
CA LYS A 55 -9.56 14.91 14.01
C LYS A 55 -8.68 13.75 14.51
N GLN A 56 -7.36 13.89 14.50
CA GLN A 56 -6.45 12.87 15.02
C GLN A 56 -6.66 12.62 16.51
N VAL A 57 -6.82 13.67 17.32
CA VAL A 57 -7.13 13.55 18.76
C VAL A 57 -8.47 12.84 18.97
N ALA A 58 -9.51 13.25 18.24
CA ALA A 58 -10.83 12.64 18.35
C ALA A 58 -10.82 11.15 17.96
N ILE A 59 -10.11 10.77 16.88
CA ILE A 59 -9.94 9.39 16.47
C ILE A 59 -9.16 8.60 17.52
N GLY A 60 -8.08 9.19 18.07
CA GLY A 60 -7.26 8.55 19.08
C GLY A 60 -8.03 8.31 20.39
N LEU A 61 -8.81 9.28 20.87
CA LEU A 61 -9.67 9.11 22.06
C LEU A 61 -10.76 8.05 21.82
N LYS A 62 -11.40 8.05 20.63
CA LYS A 62 -12.34 6.99 20.26
C LYS A 62 -11.66 5.62 20.19
N ALA A 63 -10.41 5.55 19.73
CA ALA A 63 -9.67 4.31 19.64
C ALA A 63 -9.34 3.71 21.00
N ILE A 64 -8.98 4.52 22.01
CA ILE A 64 -8.75 4.06 23.39
C ILE A 64 -10.03 3.51 24.00
N ALA A 65 -11.17 4.12 23.73
CA ALA A 65 -12.46 3.72 24.26
C ALA A 65 -13.08 2.50 23.54
N ARG A 66 -12.47 2.00 22.47
CA ARG A 66 -12.98 0.84 21.72
C ARG A 66 -12.98 -0.41 22.59
N PRO A 67 -14.10 -1.14 22.68
CA PRO A 67 -14.09 -2.43 23.35
C PRO A 67 -13.41 -3.50 22.49
N LEU A 68 -12.81 -4.50 23.14
CA LEU A 68 -12.36 -5.71 22.44
C LEU A 68 -13.57 -6.53 22.02
N ARG A 69 -13.94 -6.44 20.73
CA ARG A 69 -15.12 -7.12 20.16
C ARG A 69 -14.76 -7.77 18.83
N LEU A 70 -15.44 -8.87 18.53
CA LEU A 70 -15.42 -9.55 17.26
C LEU A 70 -16.67 -9.13 16.48
N GLY A 71 -16.53 -8.79 15.22
CA GLY A 71 -17.64 -8.45 14.33
C GLY A 71 -17.38 -8.99 12.93
N ARG A 72 -18.39 -9.52 12.27
CA ARG A 72 -18.28 -9.97 10.87
C ARG A 72 -18.51 -8.78 9.94
N GLY A 73 -17.60 -8.55 9.00
CA GLY A 73 -17.75 -7.55 7.97
C GLY A 73 -18.62 -8.00 6.80
N PRO A 74 -19.00 -7.08 5.90
CA PRO A 74 -19.78 -7.39 4.70
C PRO A 74 -19.01 -8.30 3.72
N ASP A 75 -17.69 -8.31 3.78
CA ASP A 75 -16.78 -9.19 3.03
C ASP A 75 -16.61 -10.59 3.65
N GLY A 76 -17.37 -10.89 4.71
CA GLY A 76 -17.35 -12.19 5.40
C GLY A 76 -16.19 -12.38 6.38
N LEU A 77 -15.20 -11.48 6.41
CA LEU A 77 -14.09 -11.53 7.36
C LEU A 77 -14.53 -11.21 8.78
N VAL A 78 -13.82 -11.78 9.76
CA VAL A 78 -14.03 -11.44 11.16
C VAL A 78 -13.04 -10.36 11.58
N TYR A 79 -13.58 -9.19 11.90
CA TYR A 79 -12.81 -8.05 12.37
C TYR A 79 -12.74 -8.02 13.90
N VAL A 80 -11.56 -7.65 14.39
CA VAL A 80 -11.29 -7.51 15.82
C VAL A 80 -11.07 -6.05 16.12
N SER A 81 -12.07 -5.39 16.72
CA SER A 81 -11.88 -4.06 17.30
C SER A 81 -11.19 -4.19 18.66
N TYR A 82 -10.39 -3.20 19.04
CA TYR A 82 -9.64 -3.22 20.31
C TYR A 82 -9.30 -1.80 20.76
N PRO A 83 -9.06 -1.61 22.09
CA PRO A 83 -8.55 -0.33 22.60
C PRO A 83 -7.12 -0.11 22.08
N HIS A 84 -6.89 1.01 21.40
CA HIS A 84 -5.59 1.37 20.83
C HIS A 84 -5.12 2.71 21.38
N LEU A 85 -3.88 2.75 21.86
CA LEU A 85 -3.24 3.95 22.35
C LEU A 85 -2.23 4.48 21.32
N ASP A 86 -2.52 5.67 20.80
CA ASP A 86 -1.58 6.35 19.89
C ASP A 86 -0.55 7.13 20.71
N PRO A 87 0.76 6.96 20.44
CA PRO A 87 1.80 7.69 21.17
C PRO A 87 1.71 9.20 21.01
N ALA A 88 1.15 9.71 19.90
CA ALA A 88 1.00 11.14 19.68
C ALA A 88 0.07 11.82 20.71
N LEU A 89 -0.87 11.08 21.30
CA LEU A 89 -1.74 11.60 22.35
C LEU A 89 -0.98 11.90 23.65
N LEU A 90 0.07 11.14 23.92
CA LEU A 90 0.86 11.23 25.15
C LEU A 90 2.10 12.09 24.99
N ALA A 91 2.56 12.34 23.76
CA ALA A 91 3.86 12.95 23.49
C ALA A 91 4.05 14.35 24.09
N ARG A 92 2.96 15.10 24.28
CA ARG A 92 3.00 16.44 24.91
C ARG A 92 3.20 16.38 26.43
N ILE A 93 2.78 15.29 27.07
CA ILE A 93 2.84 15.13 28.52
C ILE A 93 4.14 14.44 28.93
N PHE A 94 4.48 13.37 28.25
CA PHE A 94 5.60 12.49 28.63
C PHE A 94 6.81 12.55 27.68
N GLY A 95 6.74 13.38 26.64
CA GLY A 95 7.75 13.40 25.57
C GLY A 95 7.64 12.19 24.63
N SER A 96 8.28 12.27 23.48
CA SER A 96 8.15 11.27 22.40
C SER A 96 8.59 9.86 22.83
N ARG A 97 9.76 9.74 23.49
CA ARG A 97 10.35 8.45 23.88
C ARG A 97 9.44 7.66 24.84
N ALA A 98 9.01 8.31 25.92
CA ALA A 98 8.15 7.67 26.93
C ALA A 98 6.78 7.31 26.37
N SER A 99 6.21 8.20 25.54
CA SER A 99 4.92 7.99 24.89
C SER A 99 4.91 6.80 23.93
N VAL A 100 5.96 6.64 23.13
CA VAL A 100 6.15 5.47 22.25
C VAL A 100 6.26 4.20 23.09
N TRP A 101 7.03 4.22 24.17
CA TRP A 101 7.18 3.06 25.05
C TRP A 101 5.86 2.65 25.73
N ILE A 102 5.12 3.62 26.31
CA ILE A 102 3.84 3.37 26.98
C ILE A 102 2.82 2.81 25.96
N ALA A 103 2.66 3.47 24.82
CA ALA A 103 1.70 3.07 23.80
C ALA A 103 1.99 1.64 23.28
N ARG A 104 3.25 1.32 23.06
CA ARG A 104 3.62 -0.01 22.57
C ARG A 104 3.38 -1.11 23.62
N LYS A 105 3.67 -0.86 24.89
CA LYS A 105 3.37 -1.81 25.98
C LYS A 105 1.87 -2.03 26.14
N PHE A 106 1.09 -0.95 26.14
CA PHE A 106 -0.37 -1.03 26.19
C PHE A 106 -0.93 -1.82 25.03
N ASN A 107 -0.58 -1.45 23.79
CA ASN A 107 -1.06 -2.12 22.57
C ASN A 107 -0.62 -3.59 22.52
N GLY A 108 0.58 -3.91 23.00
CA GLY A 108 1.08 -5.28 23.09
C GLY A 108 0.25 -6.14 24.06
N ALA A 109 -0.10 -5.60 25.24
CA ALA A 109 -0.95 -6.30 26.20
C ALA A 109 -2.37 -6.54 25.66
N VAL A 110 -2.90 -5.55 24.91
CA VAL A 110 -4.22 -5.70 24.26
C VAL A 110 -4.17 -6.71 23.12
N LEU A 111 -3.10 -6.72 22.33
CA LEU A 111 -2.88 -7.74 21.29
C LEU A 111 -2.86 -9.14 21.90
N GLN A 112 -2.14 -9.34 23.01
CA GLN A 112 -2.14 -10.63 23.72
C GLN A 112 -3.55 -11.06 24.15
N ARG A 113 -4.35 -10.13 24.68
CA ARG A 113 -5.75 -10.41 25.04
C ARG A 113 -6.60 -10.80 23.83
N ALA A 114 -6.40 -10.13 22.68
CA ALA A 114 -7.09 -10.49 21.44
C ALA A 114 -6.72 -11.90 20.98
N ILE A 115 -5.43 -12.24 20.97
CA ILE A 115 -4.91 -13.58 20.63
C ILE A 115 -5.55 -14.65 21.51
N THR A 116 -5.55 -14.45 22.83
CA THR A 116 -6.15 -15.39 23.78
C THR A 116 -7.65 -15.54 23.57
N ARG A 117 -8.38 -14.43 23.37
CA ARG A 117 -9.84 -14.45 23.17
C ARG A 117 -10.26 -15.17 21.90
N ILE A 118 -9.46 -15.03 20.82
CA ILE A 118 -9.70 -15.70 19.55
C ILE A 118 -9.27 -17.17 19.63
N GLY A 119 -8.31 -17.50 20.51
CA GLY A 119 -7.58 -18.77 20.47
C GLY A 119 -6.72 -18.87 19.21
N ALA A 120 -6.08 -17.76 18.81
CA ALA A 120 -5.25 -17.73 17.61
C ALA A 120 -4.00 -18.59 17.80
N THR A 121 -3.75 -19.45 16.84
CA THR A 121 -2.56 -20.32 16.77
C THR A 121 -1.47 -19.72 15.86
N HIS A 122 -1.87 -18.81 14.98
CA HIS A 122 -1.00 -18.13 14.01
C HIS A 122 -1.24 -16.62 14.08
N VAL A 123 -0.16 -15.84 14.04
CA VAL A 123 -0.21 -14.37 13.98
C VAL A 123 0.65 -13.91 12.81
N LEU A 124 0.06 -13.19 11.87
CA LEU A 124 0.76 -12.47 10.81
C LEU A 124 0.85 -10.99 11.20
N LEU A 125 2.06 -10.52 11.46
CA LEU A 125 2.31 -9.17 11.95
C LEU A 125 2.97 -8.31 10.87
N GLU A 126 2.23 -7.36 10.30
CA GLU A 126 2.76 -6.37 9.35
C GLU A 126 3.38 -5.15 10.04
N SER A 127 3.19 -5.00 11.35
CA SER A 127 3.63 -3.82 12.09
C SER A 127 4.55 -4.18 13.25
N SER A 128 5.72 -3.55 13.27
CA SER A 128 6.68 -3.64 14.38
C SER A 128 6.37 -2.70 15.55
N PHE A 129 5.24 -2.00 15.52
CA PHE A 129 4.87 -1.03 16.56
C PHE A 129 4.25 -1.64 17.83
N PHE A 130 4.09 -2.95 17.88
CA PHE A 130 3.62 -3.65 19.08
C PHE A 130 4.80 -4.17 19.90
N ALA A 131 4.86 -3.84 21.20
CA ALA A 131 5.78 -4.45 22.15
C ALA A 131 5.12 -5.71 22.74
N TRP A 132 5.14 -6.79 21.98
CA TRP A 132 4.53 -8.06 22.30
C TRP A 132 5.57 -9.18 22.11
N ASP A 133 5.61 -10.09 23.07
CA ASP A 133 6.46 -11.26 22.98
C ASP A 133 5.54 -12.49 22.80
N PRO A 134 5.64 -13.21 21.68
CA PRO A 134 4.76 -14.35 21.42
C PRO A 134 5.02 -15.48 22.41
N SER A 135 3.95 -16.12 22.87
CA SER A 135 4.07 -17.37 23.62
C SER A 135 4.51 -18.50 22.69
N SER A 136 5.11 -19.57 23.26
CA SER A 136 5.53 -20.76 22.49
C SER A 136 4.36 -21.50 21.80
N GLN A 137 3.11 -21.17 22.17
CA GLN A 137 1.91 -21.77 21.58
C GLN A 137 1.43 -21.06 20.31
N VAL A 138 2.03 -19.92 19.95
CA VAL A 138 1.62 -19.10 18.81
C VAL A 138 2.75 -19.05 17.79
N LYS A 139 2.51 -19.53 16.57
CA LYS A 139 3.42 -19.32 15.45
C LYS A 139 3.34 -17.85 14.99
N LEU A 140 4.45 -17.13 15.12
CA LEU A 140 4.56 -15.75 14.64
C LEU A 140 5.14 -15.72 13.22
N PHE A 141 4.52 -14.94 12.36
CA PHE A 141 4.99 -14.59 11.03
C PHE A 141 5.10 -13.07 10.91
N LEU A 142 6.19 -12.59 10.34
CA LEU A 142 6.34 -11.16 10.03
C LEU A 142 6.16 -10.93 8.55
N ASP A 143 5.43 -9.87 8.18
CA ASP A 143 5.26 -9.44 6.80
C ASP A 143 5.66 -7.95 6.69
N ILE A 144 6.85 -7.69 6.19
CA ILE A 144 7.41 -6.35 6.14
C ILE A 144 7.08 -5.73 4.78
N VAL A 145 6.11 -4.80 4.82
CA VAL A 145 5.53 -4.19 3.63
C VAL A 145 6.19 -2.87 3.23
N ASP A 146 6.79 -2.17 4.20
CA ASP A 146 7.43 -0.88 3.98
C ASP A 146 8.71 -0.75 4.81
N TRP A 147 9.66 0.01 4.27
CA TRP A 147 10.85 0.45 5.00
C TRP A 147 10.78 1.95 5.22
N PHE A 148 10.79 2.38 6.48
CA PHE A 148 10.68 3.79 6.85
C PHE A 148 12.07 4.35 7.15
N PRO A 149 12.59 5.29 6.33
CA PRO A 149 13.87 5.94 6.59
C PRO A 149 13.77 6.88 7.80
N GLU A 150 14.78 6.84 8.67
CA GLU A 150 14.86 7.65 9.91
C GLU A 150 14.74 9.15 9.65
N GLU A 151 15.23 9.61 8.51
CA GLU A 151 15.26 11.01 8.11
C GLU A 151 13.86 11.65 7.95
N LYS A 152 12.84 10.82 7.73
CA LYS A 152 11.47 11.27 7.41
C LYS A 152 10.45 10.99 8.50
N PHE A 153 10.85 10.27 9.56
CA PHE A 153 9.98 9.86 10.67
C PHE A 153 10.63 10.21 12.01
N ASP A 154 9.83 10.19 13.08
CA ASP A 154 10.35 10.37 14.45
C ASP A 154 11.40 9.29 14.76
N ARG A 155 12.63 9.73 15.06
CA ARG A 155 13.78 8.85 15.31
C ARG A 155 13.56 7.83 16.44
N HIS A 156 12.79 8.21 17.48
CA HIS A 156 12.50 7.32 18.60
C HIS A 156 11.49 6.24 18.21
N ALA A 157 10.49 6.61 17.39
CA ALA A 157 9.53 5.65 16.85
C ALA A 157 10.23 4.66 15.91
N VAL A 158 11.12 5.12 15.02
CA VAL A 158 11.87 4.26 14.09
C VAL A 158 12.83 3.34 14.84
N ALA A 159 13.62 3.85 15.79
CA ALA A 159 14.53 3.05 16.60
C ALA A 159 13.76 1.98 17.41
N SER A 160 12.66 2.37 18.03
CA SER A 160 11.81 1.47 18.81
C SER A 160 11.14 0.40 17.93
N ALA A 161 10.71 0.74 16.72
CA ALA A 161 10.18 -0.22 15.74
C ALA A 161 11.27 -1.20 15.28
N GLY A 162 12.49 -0.72 15.02
CA GLY A 162 13.64 -1.54 14.66
C GLY A 162 14.03 -2.54 15.75
N GLU A 163 14.02 -2.12 17.01
CA GLU A 163 14.25 -3.02 18.15
C GLU A 163 13.21 -4.13 18.23
N SER A 164 11.92 -3.78 18.07
CA SER A 164 10.86 -4.80 18.06
C SER A 164 10.92 -5.71 16.84
N LEU A 165 11.28 -5.17 15.68
CA LEU A 165 11.49 -5.99 14.49
C LEU A 165 12.53 -7.07 14.74
N ARG A 166 13.70 -6.71 15.29
CA ARG A 166 14.75 -7.68 15.65
C ARG A 166 14.27 -8.70 16.69
N ARG A 167 13.53 -8.25 17.71
CA ARG A 167 12.96 -9.13 18.74
C ARG A 167 11.95 -10.11 18.14
N HIS A 168 10.98 -9.62 17.39
CA HIS A 168 9.99 -10.46 16.75
C HIS A 168 10.62 -11.41 15.73
N ALA A 169 11.61 -10.96 14.98
CA ALA A 169 12.30 -11.78 14.01
C ALA A 169 12.99 -13.00 14.64
N ARG A 170 13.52 -12.87 15.88
CA ARG A 170 14.15 -14.01 16.58
C ARG A 170 13.18 -15.14 16.90
N SER A 171 11.91 -14.80 17.16
CA SER A 171 10.85 -15.76 17.50
C SER A 171 9.91 -16.10 16.35
N ALA A 172 10.03 -15.42 15.21
CA ALA A 172 9.17 -15.66 14.08
C ALA A 172 9.50 -17.00 13.39
N SER A 173 8.48 -17.76 13.01
CA SER A 173 8.60 -18.96 12.17
C SER A 173 9.10 -18.60 10.77
N ALA A 174 8.59 -17.51 10.18
CA ALA A 174 9.12 -16.97 8.93
C ALA A 174 9.00 -15.42 8.90
N VAL A 175 9.83 -14.81 8.05
CA VAL A 175 9.79 -13.37 7.75
C VAL A 175 9.58 -13.20 6.26
N PHE A 176 8.56 -12.45 5.89
CA PHE A 176 8.24 -12.06 4.52
C PHE A 176 8.64 -10.60 4.29
N ALA A 177 9.00 -10.27 3.07
CA ALA A 177 9.26 -8.91 2.62
C ALA A 177 8.59 -8.66 1.27
N VAL A 178 8.03 -7.48 1.08
CA VAL A 178 7.25 -7.12 -0.12
C VAL A 178 8.07 -7.09 -1.42
N SER A 179 9.38 -7.08 -1.34
CA SER A 179 10.27 -7.11 -2.51
C SER A 179 11.57 -7.86 -2.22
N SER A 180 12.22 -8.34 -3.27
CA SER A 180 13.55 -8.97 -3.16
C SER A 180 14.60 -8.01 -2.63
N VAL A 181 14.52 -6.73 -3.00
CA VAL A 181 15.42 -5.67 -2.51
C VAL A 181 15.29 -5.50 -1.00
N LEU A 182 14.05 -5.46 -0.49
CA LEU A 182 13.79 -5.40 0.94
C LEU A 182 14.19 -6.70 1.65
N ALA A 183 13.93 -7.85 1.03
CA ALA A 183 14.30 -9.15 1.60
C ALA A 183 15.81 -9.28 1.82
N GLU A 184 16.63 -8.87 0.85
CA GLU A 184 18.08 -8.85 0.98
C GLU A 184 18.55 -7.92 2.11
N LYS A 185 17.99 -6.71 2.19
CA LYS A 185 18.28 -5.77 3.29
C LYS A 185 17.94 -6.37 4.65
N LEU A 186 16.75 -6.96 4.76
CA LEU A 186 16.29 -7.56 6.01
C LEU A 186 17.09 -8.82 6.37
N LYS A 187 17.50 -9.63 5.40
CA LYS A 187 18.37 -10.79 5.61
C LYS A 187 19.68 -10.37 6.29
N LEU A 188 20.31 -9.30 5.83
CA LEU A 188 21.52 -8.75 6.44
C LEU A 188 21.25 -8.16 7.84
N LEU A 189 20.13 -7.43 8.01
CA LEU A 189 19.80 -6.76 9.27
C LEU A 189 19.41 -7.74 10.38
N LEU A 190 18.71 -8.83 10.01
CA LEU A 190 18.12 -9.80 10.94
C LEU A 190 18.93 -11.09 11.06
N GLU A 191 19.98 -11.25 10.27
CA GLU A 191 20.87 -12.43 10.22
C GLU A 191 20.09 -13.74 10.05
N ARG A 192 19.04 -13.70 9.21
CA ARG A 192 18.18 -14.85 8.93
C ARG A 192 17.58 -14.78 7.53
N ASP A 193 17.08 -15.91 7.04
CA ASP A 193 16.39 -15.96 5.76
C ASP A 193 15.08 -15.16 5.80
N VAL A 194 14.82 -14.45 4.70
CA VAL A 194 13.63 -13.64 4.46
C VAL A 194 13.05 -14.01 3.11
N VAL A 195 11.78 -14.36 3.10
CA VAL A 195 11.05 -14.76 1.89
C VAL A 195 10.56 -13.51 1.18
N SER A 196 10.96 -13.31 -0.07
CA SER A 196 10.40 -12.25 -0.90
C SER A 196 9.00 -12.65 -1.38
N LEU A 197 7.99 -11.89 -0.99
CA LEU A 197 6.60 -12.12 -1.34
C LEU A 197 5.96 -10.79 -1.76
N PRO A 198 5.84 -10.51 -3.07
CA PRO A 198 5.41 -9.22 -3.57
C PRO A 198 3.93 -8.92 -3.25
N ASN A 199 3.51 -7.68 -3.51
CA ASN A 199 2.10 -7.36 -3.57
C ASN A 199 1.45 -8.00 -4.80
N GLY A 200 0.17 -8.33 -4.67
CA GLY A 200 -0.66 -8.84 -5.75
C GLY A 200 -1.69 -7.84 -6.23
N ALA A 201 -2.49 -8.27 -7.19
CA ALA A 201 -3.71 -7.62 -7.63
C ALA A 201 -4.76 -8.68 -7.95
N ASP A 202 -6.02 -8.30 -8.02
CA ASP A 202 -7.10 -9.18 -8.47
C ASP A 202 -7.09 -9.22 -10.00
N VAL A 203 -6.39 -10.20 -10.56
CA VAL A 203 -6.21 -10.36 -12.01
C VAL A 203 -7.54 -10.53 -12.71
N ARG A 204 -8.43 -11.34 -12.16
CA ARG A 204 -9.74 -11.61 -12.75
C ARG A 204 -10.58 -10.34 -12.83
N ARG A 205 -10.69 -9.59 -11.73
CA ARG A 205 -11.48 -8.35 -11.66
C ARG A 205 -10.94 -7.28 -12.60
N LEU A 206 -9.60 -7.08 -12.62
CA LEU A 206 -8.96 -6.13 -13.51
C LEU A 206 -9.13 -6.47 -14.99
N ARG A 207 -9.13 -7.77 -15.36
CA ARG A 207 -9.35 -8.19 -16.75
C ARG A 207 -10.81 -8.11 -17.19
N THR A 208 -11.76 -8.21 -16.24
CA THR A 208 -13.20 -8.22 -16.51
C THR A 208 -13.89 -6.90 -16.15
N ALA A 209 -13.15 -5.78 -16.18
CA ALA A 209 -13.71 -4.48 -15.83
C ALA A 209 -15.04 -4.20 -16.57
N ASN A 210 -15.98 -3.61 -15.85
CA ASN A 210 -17.28 -3.25 -16.39
C ASN A 210 -17.14 -2.21 -17.51
N ARG A 211 -17.27 -2.64 -18.75
CA ARG A 211 -17.13 -1.79 -19.95
C ARG A 211 -18.10 -0.60 -19.92
N MET A 212 -19.32 -0.78 -19.40
CA MET A 212 -20.30 0.30 -19.27
C MET A 212 -19.79 1.38 -18.30
N GLN A 213 -19.21 0.98 -17.18
CA GLN A 213 -18.65 1.91 -16.21
C GLN A 213 -17.45 2.68 -16.79
N VAL A 214 -16.57 2.00 -17.54
CA VAL A 214 -15.44 2.65 -18.24
C VAL A 214 -15.98 3.70 -19.20
N GLU A 215 -17.04 3.39 -19.97
CA GLU A 215 -17.60 4.32 -20.95
C GLU A 215 -18.29 5.52 -20.27
N VAL A 216 -19.06 5.29 -19.20
CA VAL A 216 -19.65 6.37 -18.38
C VAL A 216 -18.58 7.31 -17.84
N LEU A 217 -17.45 6.78 -17.35
CA LEU A 217 -16.34 7.61 -16.86
C LEU A 217 -15.61 8.32 -18.00
N ARG A 218 -15.48 7.69 -19.18
CA ARG A 218 -14.92 8.30 -20.40
C ARG A 218 -15.70 9.55 -20.78
N GLN A 219 -17.02 9.43 -20.86
CA GLN A 219 -17.92 10.55 -21.15
C GLN A 219 -17.89 11.60 -20.05
N LYS A 220 -17.98 11.21 -18.79
CA LYS A 220 -17.93 12.11 -17.63
C LYS A 220 -16.72 13.03 -17.65
N TRP A 221 -15.57 12.51 -18.05
CA TRP A 221 -14.30 13.24 -18.05
C TRP A 221 -13.92 13.80 -19.43
N GLY A 222 -14.74 13.60 -20.46
CA GLY A 222 -14.49 14.10 -21.84
C GLY A 222 -13.23 13.49 -22.45
N LEU A 223 -13.07 12.17 -22.30
CA LEU A 223 -11.84 11.45 -22.73
C LEU A 223 -11.98 10.79 -24.11
N GLU A 224 -13.07 11.04 -24.85
CA GLU A 224 -13.27 10.52 -26.19
C GLU A 224 -12.18 11.04 -27.14
N GLY A 225 -11.48 10.12 -27.82
CA GLY A 225 -10.40 10.45 -28.74
C GLY A 225 -9.16 11.09 -28.09
N LYS A 226 -9.05 11.08 -26.75
CA LYS A 226 -7.91 11.62 -26.02
C LYS A 226 -6.82 10.56 -25.82
N PHE A 227 -5.59 11.02 -25.75
CA PHE A 227 -4.48 10.24 -25.24
C PHE A 227 -4.38 10.44 -23.73
N VAL A 228 -4.74 9.40 -22.97
CA VAL A 228 -4.88 9.48 -21.51
C VAL A 228 -3.60 9.00 -20.83
N VAL A 229 -2.85 9.93 -20.28
CA VAL A 229 -1.75 9.65 -19.35
C VAL A 229 -2.31 9.68 -17.93
N SER A 230 -2.03 8.70 -17.09
CA SER A 230 -2.59 8.70 -15.74
C SER A 230 -1.57 8.51 -14.64
N SER A 231 -1.85 9.12 -13.48
CA SER A 231 -1.19 8.86 -12.21
C SER A 231 -2.25 8.44 -11.19
N ILE A 232 -2.26 7.16 -10.80
CA ILE A 232 -3.30 6.57 -9.95
C ILE A 232 -2.73 6.26 -8.57
N GLY A 233 -3.45 6.66 -7.51
CA GLY A 233 -3.16 6.38 -6.11
C GLY A 233 -3.13 7.64 -5.24
N LYS A 234 -2.55 7.53 -4.03
CA LYS A 234 -2.38 8.68 -3.13
C LYS A 234 -1.22 9.56 -3.60
N HIS A 235 -1.51 10.81 -3.89
CA HIS A 235 -0.53 11.81 -4.29
C HIS A 235 -0.06 12.59 -3.05
N GLY A 236 0.96 12.06 -2.39
CA GLY A 236 1.59 12.64 -1.21
C GLY A 236 3.05 13.02 -1.45
N LYS A 237 3.78 13.16 -0.36
CA LYS A 237 5.17 13.64 -0.31
C LYS A 237 6.14 12.93 -1.28
N PHE A 238 5.90 11.65 -1.58
CA PHE A 238 6.80 10.82 -2.39
C PHE A 238 6.37 10.70 -3.85
N SER A 239 5.18 11.18 -4.22
CA SER A 239 4.62 10.94 -5.56
C SER A 239 5.14 11.90 -6.64
N GLN A 240 5.84 12.96 -6.25
CA GLN A 240 6.38 14.00 -7.17
C GLN A 240 5.39 14.43 -8.25
N LEU A 241 4.16 14.75 -7.83
CA LEU A 241 3.09 15.13 -8.74
C LEU A 241 3.44 16.37 -9.58
N ASP A 242 4.21 17.31 -9.00
CA ASP A 242 4.68 18.50 -9.73
C ASP A 242 5.55 18.12 -10.93
N PHE A 243 6.42 17.11 -10.78
CA PHE A 243 7.20 16.58 -11.90
C PHE A 243 6.30 15.91 -12.95
N ALA A 244 5.31 15.11 -12.55
CA ALA A 244 4.34 14.52 -13.47
C ALA A 244 3.57 15.57 -14.26
N ILE A 245 3.17 16.67 -13.63
CA ILE A 245 2.49 17.81 -14.26
C ILE A 245 3.43 18.51 -15.26
N ALA A 246 4.69 18.78 -14.87
CA ALA A 246 5.67 19.39 -15.77
C ALA A 246 5.93 18.55 -17.02
N VAL A 247 6.11 17.23 -16.85
CA VAL A 247 6.22 16.27 -17.95
C VAL A 247 4.99 16.34 -18.86
N PHE A 248 3.79 16.30 -18.26
CA PHE A 248 2.56 16.36 -19.03
C PHE A 248 2.39 17.66 -19.82
N GLN A 249 2.77 18.82 -19.26
CA GLN A 249 2.74 20.08 -19.98
C GLN A 249 3.64 20.03 -21.24
N ALA A 250 4.81 19.39 -21.14
CA ALA A 250 5.68 19.16 -22.29
C ALA A 250 5.09 18.13 -23.30
N VAL A 251 4.40 17.09 -22.80
CA VAL A 251 3.68 16.13 -23.69
C VAL A 251 2.64 16.83 -24.53
N ARG A 252 1.89 17.79 -23.99
CA ARG A 252 0.85 18.51 -24.74
C ARG A 252 1.37 19.35 -25.90
N GLN A 253 2.64 19.72 -25.90
CA GLN A 253 3.28 20.38 -27.04
C GLN A 253 3.52 19.40 -28.21
N LEU A 254 3.63 18.10 -27.90
CA LEU A 254 3.85 17.03 -28.88
C LEU A 254 2.55 16.33 -29.30
N VAL A 255 1.59 16.27 -28.38
CA VAL A 255 0.31 15.57 -28.50
C VAL A 255 -0.79 16.46 -27.94
N SER A 256 -1.41 17.26 -28.80
CA SER A 256 -2.41 18.28 -28.39
C SER A 256 -3.65 17.71 -27.71
N GLU A 257 -4.05 16.47 -28.08
CA GLU A 257 -5.17 15.73 -27.52
C GLU A 257 -4.85 15.02 -26.20
N ALA A 258 -3.62 15.13 -25.67
CA ALA A 258 -3.25 14.50 -24.42
C ALA A 258 -4.00 15.09 -23.21
N VAL A 259 -4.36 14.19 -22.27
CA VAL A 259 -4.97 14.50 -20.97
C VAL A 259 -4.19 13.79 -19.86
N LEU A 260 -3.89 14.51 -18.77
CA LEU A 260 -3.37 13.91 -17.55
C LEU A 260 -4.52 13.65 -16.60
N LEU A 261 -4.76 12.38 -16.28
CA LEU A 261 -5.77 11.95 -15.33
C LEU A 261 -5.09 11.60 -14.00
N VAL A 262 -5.27 12.48 -13.00
CA VAL A 262 -4.76 12.30 -11.64
C VAL A 262 -5.86 11.71 -10.78
N VAL A 263 -5.74 10.42 -10.47
CA VAL A 263 -6.78 9.66 -9.78
C VAL A 263 -6.36 9.40 -8.33
N GLY A 264 -7.19 9.84 -7.40
CA GLY A 264 -6.98 9.65 -5.97
C GLY A 264 -6.73 10.94 -5.21
N PRO A 265 -6.59 10.85 -3.87
CA PRO A 265 -6.45 12.03 -3.03
C PRO A 265 -5.11 12.73 -3.25
N CYS A 266 -5.14 14.04 -3.35
CA CYS A 266 -3.99 14.94 -3.36
C CYS A 266 -4.26 16.17 -2.48
N ASP A 267 -3.27 17.03 -2.27
CA ASP A 267 -3.42 18.22 -1.46
C ASP A 267 -4.45 19.21 -2.08
N ASP A 268 -5.30 19.81 -1.24
CA ASP A 268 -6.36 20.74 -1.66
C ASP A 268 -5.85 21.90 -2.54
N LYS A 269 -4.61 22.34 -2.32
CA LYS A 269 -3.96 23.37 -3.14
C LYS A 269 -3.78 22.92 -4.59
N VAL A 270 -3.46 21.67 -4.79
CA VAL A 270 -3.26 21.07 -6.12
C VAL A 270 -4.61 20.86 -6.79
N LEU A 271 -5.62 20.38 -6.04
CA LEU A 271 -6.99 20.19 -6.53
C LEU A 271 -7.65 21.48 -7.02
N SER A 272 -7.31 22.62 -6.40
CA SER A 272 -7.85 23.94 -6.77
C SER A 272 -7.17 24.56 -8.01
N THR A 273 -6.06 23.98 -8.48
CA THR A 273 -5.30 24.53 -9.61
C THR A 273 -5.91 24.05 -10.93
N LYS A 274 -6.45 24.98 -11.71
CA LYS A 274 -6.94 24.70 -13.06
C LYS A 274 -5.76 24.69 -14.03
N LEU A 275 -5.34 23.50 -14.45
CA LEU A 275 -4.31 23.31 -15.47
C LEU A 275 -4.95 22.75 -16.74
N PRO A 276 -4.70 23.35 -17.92
CA PRO A 276 -5.27 22.86 -19.16
C PRO A 276 -4.89 21.40 -19.44
N GLY A 277 -5.91 20.55 -19.64
CA GLY A 277 -5.73 19.12 -19.92
C GLY A 277 -5.38 18.25 -18.70
N VAL A 278 -5.36 18.81 -17.48
CA VAL A 278 -5.19 18.04 -16.26
C VAL A 278 -6.54 17.88 -15.56
N ILE A 279 -6.90 16.63 -15.27
CA ILE A 279 -8.13 16.27 -14.58
C ILE A 279 -7.77 15.66 -13.23
N PHE A 280 -8.25 16.24 -12.16
CA PHE A 280 -8.13 15.71 -10.81
C PHE A 280 -9.46 15.09 -10.39
N THR A 281 -9.48 13.78 -10.14
CA THR A 281 -10.71 13.09 -9.72
C THR A 281 -11.00 13.26 -8.24
N GLY A 282 -9.98 13.58 -7.44
CA GLY A 282 -10.03 13.39 -5.99
C GLY A 282 -10.09 11.92 -5.62
N GLN A 283 -10.51 11.63 -4.39
CA GLN A 283 -10.69 10.26 -3.94
C GLN A 283 -11.82 9.58 -4.71
N VAL A 284 -11.57 8.38 -5.22
CA VAL A 284 -12.55 7.52 -5.89
C VAL A 284 -12.82 6.29 -5.04
N SER A 285 -13.98 5.65 -5.26
CA SER A 285 -14.31 4.38 -4.61
C SER A 285 -13.29 3.29 -5.00
N PRO A 286 -12.91 2.38 -4.10
CA PRO A 286 -12.11 1.20 -4.45
C PRO A 286 -12.71 0.35 -5.58
N ASP A 287 -14.04 0.35 -5.70
CA ASP A 287 -14.75 -0.39 -6.75
C ASP A 287 -14.64 0.29 -8.12
N ASP A 288 -14.46 1.61 -8.14
CA ASP A 288 -14.33 2.39 -9.38
C ASP A 288 -12.88 2.44 -9.90
N VAL A 289 -11.87 2.20 -9.05
CA VAL A 289 -10.45 2.35 -9.40
C VAL A 289 -10.07 1.53 -10.63
N ASP A 290 -10.63 0.33 -10.78
CA ASP A 290 -10.30 -0.55 -11.92
C ASP A 290 -10.66 0.06 -13.26
N ALA A 291 -11.80 0.77 -13.33
CA ALA A 291 -12.21 1.45 -14.56
C ALA A 291 -11.22 2.55 -14.98
N TYR A 292 -10.56 3.21 -14.03
CA TYR A 292 -9.55 4.23 -14.34
C TYR A 292 -8.27 3.64 -14.95
N PHE A 293 -7.88 2.41 -14.56
CA PHE A 293 -6.78 1.71 -15.25
C PHE A 293 -7.15 1.41 -16.72
N HIS A 294 -8.42 1.09 -17.00
CA HIS A 294 -8.89 0.86 -18.37
C HIS A 294 -8.99 2.14 -19.20
N LEU A 295 -9.30 3.28 -18.59
CA LEU A 295 -9.30 4.60 -19.26
C LEU A 295 -7.89 5.06 -19.66
N THR A 296 -6.86 4.52 -19.03
CA THR A 296 -5.47 4.91 -19.20
C THR A 296 -4.88 4.34 -20.48
N ASP A 297 -4.10 5.13 -21.22
CA ASP A 297 -3.22 4.64 -22.29
C ASP A 297 -1.81 4.36 -21.73
N VAL A 298 -1.25 5.29 -20.92
CA VAL A 298 0.07 5.14 -20.30
C VAL A 298 0.01 5.59 -18.83
N GLY A 299 0.55 4.76 -17.93
CA GLY A 299 0.69 5.07 -16.53
C GLY A 299 1.96 5.86 -16.20
N LEU A 300 1.89 6.73 -15.18
CA LEU A 300 3.05 7.42 -14.61
C LEU A 300 3.30 6.98 -13.18
N LEU A 301 4.56 6.65 -12.88
CA LEU A 301 5.04 6.41 -11.53
C LEU A 301 6.24 7.33 -11.22
N THR A 302 5.93 8.59 -10.92
CA THR A 302 6.92 9.64 -10.63
C THR A 302 7.26 9.69 -9.14
N GLN A 303 7.82 8.62 -8.61
CA GLN A 303 8.17 8.59 -7.19
C GLN A 303 9.57 9.14 -6.93
N GLU A 304 9.72 9.86 -5.82
CA GLU A 304 11.03 10.24 -5.31
C GLU A 304 11.85 8.99 -5.01
N LYS A 305 13.06 8.92 -5.53
CA LYS A 305 14.01 7.87 -5.19
C LYS A 305 14.52 8.11 -3.76
N SER A 306 14.24 7.19 -2.87
CA SER A 306 14.63 7.25 -1.46
C SER A 306 14.80 5.85 -0.89
N GLY A 307 15.45 5.75 0.27
CA GLY A 307 15.59 4.47 0.96
C GLY A 307 14.27 3.75 1.29
N GLY A 308 13.13 4.46 1.30
CA GLY A 308 11.80 3.84 1.46
C GLY A 308 11.22 3.37 0.14
N THR A 309 11.21 4.23 -0.87
CA THR A 309 10.59 3.95 -2.17
C THR A 309 11.35 2.91 -2.99
N ASP A 310 12.66 2.83 -2.85
CA ASP A 310 13.50 1.82 -3.51
C ASP A 310 13.21 0.38 -3.06
N TYR A 311 12.65 0.21 -1.85
CA TYR A 311 12.26 -1.10 -1.31
C TYR A 311 10.79 -1.43 -1.53
N ALA A 312 9.96 -0.44 -1.82
CA ALA A 312 8.53 -0.59 -1.93
C ALA A 312 8.12 -1.30 -3.23
N PHE A 313 7.18 -2.22 -3.15
CA PHE A 313 6.56 -2.85 -4.31
C PHE A 313 5.18 -2.23 -4.53
N GLN A 314 5.06 -1.31 -5.48
CA GLN A 314 3.85 -0.54 -5.71
C GLN A 314 2.78 -1.41 -6.41
N ILE A 315 1.62 -1.61 -5.75
CA ILE A 315 0.48 -2.40 -6.28
C ILE A 315 0.05 -1.88 -7.66
N LYS A 316 -0.02 -0.57 -7.82
CA LYS A 316 -0.46 0.07 -9.08
C LYS A 316 0.33 -0.36 -10.32
N MET A 317 1.62 -0.74 -10.15
CA MET A 317 2.41 -1.27 -11.26
C MET A 317 1.86 -2.60 -11.76
N VAL A 318 1.43 -3.48 -10.84
CA VAL A 318 0.78 -4.74 -11.17
C VAL A 318 -0.56 -4.46 -11.86
N GLU A 319 -1.34 -3.55 -11.32
CA GLU A 319 -2.67 -3.18 -11.84
C GLU A 319 -2.58 -2.60 -13.26
N TYR A 320 -1.66 -1.67 -13.53
CA TYR A 320 -1.39 -1.19 -14.89
C TYR A 320 -0.99 -2.34 -15.82
N SER A 321 -0.10 -3.22 -15.37
CA SER A 321 0.43 -4.31 -16.19
C SER A 321 -0.65 -5.34 -16.55
N ILE A 322 -1.53 -5.69 -15.59
CA ILE A 322 -2.68 -6.58 -15.83
C ILE A 322 -3.66 -5.95 -16.81
N CYS A 323 -3.85 -4.62 -16.74
CA CYS A 323 -4.67 -3.87 -17.70
C CYS A 323 -3.94 -3.59 -19.04
N ARG A 324 -2.77 -4.23 -19.26
CA ARG A 324 -1.96 -4.13 -20.48
C ARG A 324 -1.52 -2.70 -20.82
N LYS A 325 -1.13 -1.93 -19.77
CA LYS A 325 -0.65 -0.56 -19.94
C LYS A 325 0.87 -0.49 -19.81
N PHE A 326 1.49 0.34 -20.63
CA PHE A 326 2.87 0.75 -20.42
C PHE A 326 2.93 1.72 -19.24
N VAL A 327 4.04 1.71 -18.51
CA VAL A 327 4.26 2.62 -17.38
C VAL A 327 5.64 3.26 -17.51
N LEU A 328 5.69 4.58 -17.50
CA LEU A 328 6.92 5.32 -17.28
C LEU A 328 7.15 5.49 -15.79
N SER A 329 8.31 5.10 -15.32
CA SER A 329 8.64 5.12 -13.90
C SER A 329 10.02 5.72 -13.66
N THR A 330 10.17 6.44 -12.54
CA THR A 330 11.49 6.69 -11.97
C THR A 330 12.20 5.36 -11.70
N PRO A 331 13.54 5.28 -11.83
CA PRO A 331 14.26 4.03 -11.81
C PRO A 331 14.49 3.54 -10.38
N LEU A 332 13.39 3.15 -9.71
CA LEU A 332 13.43 2.53 -8.39
C LEU A 332 14.06 1.14 -8.47
N GLU A 333 14.79 0.75 -7.44
CA GLU A 333 15.61 -0.47 -7.43
C GLU A 333 14.76 -1.75 -7.65
N VAL A 334 13.55 -1.80 -7.12
CA VAL A 334 12.63 -2.93 -7.34
C VAL A 334 12.35 -3.13 -8.82
N TRP A 335 12.05 -2.06 -9.55
CA TRP A 335 11.72 -2.14 -10.98
C TRP A 335 12.95 -2.36 -11.84
N ARG A 336 14.12 -1.84 -11.46
CA ARG A 336 15.40 -2.15 -12.10
C ARG A 336 15.71 -3.65 -12.08
N ARG A 337 15.40 -4.33 -10.97
CA ARG A 337 15.64 -5.77 -10.83
C ARG A 337 14.60 -6.63 -11.52
N LEU A 338 13.33 -6.24 -11.48
CA LEU A 338 12.23 -7.00 -12.08
C LEU A 338 12.24 -6.94 -13.60
N ARG A 339 12.71 -5.86 -14.20
CA ARG A 339 12.83 -5.66 -15.67
C ARG A 339 11.55 -6.01 -16.41
N TRP A 340 10.41 -5.54 -15.92
CA TRP A 340 9.14 -5.80 -16.57
C TRP A 340 9.10 -5.15 -17.95
N PRO A 341 8.64 -5.88 -19.02
CA PRO A 341 8.77 -5.43 -20.39
C PRO A 341 7.91 -4.21 -20.75
N ASN A 342 6.85 -3.94 -19.96
CA ASN A 342 5.99 -2.78 -20.11
C ASN A 342 6.41 -1.59 -19.24
N VAL A 343 7.46 -1.72 -18.44
CA VAL A 343 7.95 -0.66 -17.56
C VAL A 343 9.17 0.02 -18.16
N ILE A 344 9.05 1.30 -18.42
CA ILE A 344 10.09 2.15 -18.99
C ILE A 344 10.70 2.97 -17.87
N LEU A 345 11.94 2.68 -17.51
CA LEU A 345 12.65 3.34 -16.43
C LEU A 345 13.46 4.51 -16.95
N MET A 346 13.23 5.69 -16.39
CA MET A 346 13.91 6.92 -16.83
C MET A 346 14.30 7.78 -15.62
N GLU A 347 15.49 8.35 -15.66
CA GLU A 347 15.89 9.42 -14.75
C GLU A 347 15.03 10.67 -15.01
N GLN A 348 14.95 11.58 -14.05
CA GLN A 348 14.09 12.76 -14.16
C GLN A 348 14.62 13.75 -15.19
N ASP A 349 14.04 13.69 -16.37
CA ASP A 349 14.21 14.64 -17.46
C ASP A 349 12.84 14.90 -18.09
N VAL A 350 12.31 16.11 -17.89
CA VAL A 350 10.97 16.51 -18.39
C VAL A 350 10.85 16.28 -19.89
N SER A 351 11.83 16.71 -20.65
CA SER A 351 11.81 16.62 -22.13
C SER A 351 11.95 15.19 -22.62
N GLY A 352 12.81 14.39 -21.98
CA GLY A 352 13.00 12.97 -22.30
C GLY A 352 11.72 12.18 -22.01
N TRP A 353 11.11 12.39 -20.82
CA TRP A 353 9.84 11.75 -20.49
C TRP A 353 8.72 12.15 -21.45
N ALA A 354 8.64 13.42 -21.84
CA ALA A 354 7.61 13.87 -22.77
C ALA A 354 7.72 13.19 -24.15
N ARG A 355 8.94 13.08 -24.69
CA ARG A 355 9.20 12.36 -25.96
C ARG A 355 8.85 10.88 -25.84
N GLU A 356 9.24 10.24 -24.75
CA GLU A 356 8.96 8.82 -24.52
C GLU A 356 7.47 8.54 -24.37
N LEU A 357 6.73 9.38 -23.62
CA LEU A 357 5.26 9.28 -23.53
C LEU A 357 4.61 9.40 -24.89
N ALA A 358 5.01 10.39 -25.70
CA ALA A 358 4.49 10.56 -27.05
C ALA A 358 4.78 9.34 -27.94
N ALA A 359 5.97 8.74 -27.83
CA ALA A 359 6.36 7.54 -28.57
C ALA A 359 5.62 6.28 -28.12
N THR A 360 5.30 6.19 -26.81
CA THR A 360 4.63 5.02 -26.23
C THR A 360 3.22 4.80 -26.79
N ARG A 361 2.56 5.83 -27.32
CA ARG A 361 1.25 5.71 -28.03
C ARG A 361 1.24 4.66 -29.13
N TYR A 362 2.37 4.43 -29.78
CA TYR A 362 2.51 3.56 -30.95
C TYR A 362 3.05 2.17 -30.58
N ARG A 363 3.32 1.92 -29.30
CA ARG A 363 3.79 0.61 -28.84
C ARG A 363 2.64 -0.38 -28.74
N ALA A 364 2.84 -1.58 -29.27
CA ALA A 364 1.90 -2.67 -29.16
C ALA A 364 2.20 -3.51 -27.93
N TRP A 365 1.14 -3.95 -27.26
CA TRP A 365 1.26 -4.94 -26.19
C TRP A 365 1.57 -6.33 -26.77
N ASN A 366 2.56 -7.02 -26.19
CA ASN A 366 2.80 -8.42 -26.51
C ASN A 366 1.96 -9.31 -25.58
N PRO A 367 1.01 -10.11 -26.11
CA PRO A 367 0.16 -10.98 -25.28
C PRO A 367 0.91 -12.00 -24.41
N GLU A 368 2.12 -12.39 -24.79
CA GLU A 368 2.95 -13.31 -23.99
C GLU A 368 3.34 -12.72 -22.64
N TRP A 369 3.36 -11.40 -22.52
CA TRP A 369 3.66 -10.73 -21.25
C TRP A 369 2.60 -10.98 -20.19
N ASP A 370 1.37 -11.31 -20.57
CA ASP A 370 0.28 -11.57 -19.63
C ASP A 370 0.66 -12.67 -18.60
N ARG A 371 1.42 -13.68 -19.04
CA ARG A 371 1.91 -14.77 -18.18
C ARG A 371 2.87 -14.28 -17.08
N ILE A 372 3.59 -13.18 -17.33
CA ILE A 372 4.48 -12.58 -16.33
C ILE A 372 3.68 -12.07 -15.12
N PHE A 373 2.47 -11.55 -15.39
CA PHE A 373 1.67 -10.84 -14.40
C PHE A 373 0.67 -11.76 -13.69
N GLU A 374 0.33 -12.93 -14.22
CA GLU A 374 -0.57 -13.91 -13.60
C GLU A 374 -0.08 -14.40 -12.23
N LYS A 375 1.23 -14.51 -12.05
CA LYS A 375 1.81 -14.90 -10.76
C LYS A 375 1.67 -13.87 -9.65
N TYR A 376 1.25 -12.64 -9.99
CA TYR A 376 0.94 -11.56 -9.03
C TYR A 376 -0.55 -11.50 -8.69
N ASP A 377 -1.33 -12.55 -9.00
CA ASP A 377 -2.67 -12.70 -8.47
C ASP A 377 -2.64 -12.89 -6.95
N TRP A 378 -3.58 -12.27 -6.22
CA TRP A 378 -3.64 -12.41 -4.77
C TRP A 378 -3.79 -13.86 -4.31
N ASP A 379 -4.50 -14.70 -5.08
CA ASP A 379 -4.60 -16.15 -4.76
C ASP A 379 -3.23 -16.83 -4.83
N ALA A 380 -2.43 -16.53 -5.85
CA ALA A 380 -1.08 -17.08 -5.99
C ALA A 380 -0.16 -16.61 -4.84
N ILE A 381 -0.24 -15.33 -4.48
CA ILE A 381 0.54 -14.75 -3.37
C ILE A 381 0.12 -15.37 -2.03
N ALA A 382 -1.18 -15.46 -1.75
CA ALA A 382 -1.69 -16.03 -0.51
C ALA A 382 -1.37 -17.53 -0.40
N ASN A 383 -1.47 -18.29 -1.49
CA ASN A 383 -1.07 -19.71 -1.51
C ASN A 383 0.42 -19.90 -1.23
N SER A 384 1.28 -19.03 -1.80
CA SER A 384 2.72 -19.05 -1.53
C SER A 384 3.02 -18.74 -0.06
N MET A 385 2.34 -17.76 0.52
CA MET A 385 2.44 -17.43 1.95
C MET A 385 1.98 -18.60 2.81
N ALA A 386 0.81 -19.18 2.51
CA ALA A 386 0.22 -20.29 3.26
C ALA A 386 1.11 -21.54 3.22
N ALA A 387 1.78 -21.82 2.11
CA ALA A 387 2.72 -22.92 1.99
C ALA A 387 3.90 -22.80 2.98
N VAL A 388 4.45 -21.58 3.13
CA VAL A 388 5.50 -21.31 4.13
C VAL A 388 4.96 -21.37 5.55
N MET A 389 3.73 -20.86 5.79
CA MET A 389 3.12 -20.83 7.12
C MET A 389 2.71 -22.23 7.63
N SER A 390 2.60 -23.22 6.74
CA SER A 390 2.20 -24.61 7.07
C SER A 390 3.37 -25.50 7.43
N GLN A 391 4.60 -25.07 7.20
CA GLN A 391 5.84 -25.74 7.62
C GLN A 391 6.10 -25.52 9.12
#